data_b57fabba21de813cb8c00bcc9316659d
#
_entry.id   b57fabba21de813cb8c00bcc9316659d
#
_cell.length_a   1.000
_cell.length_b   1.000
_cell.length_c   1.000
_cell.angle_alpha   90.00
_cell.angle_beta   90.00
_cell.angle_gamma   90.00
#
_symmetry.space_group_name_H-M   'P 1'
#
loop_
_entity.id
_entity.type
_entity.pdbx_description
1 polymer ?
#
loop_
_entity_poly.entity_id
_entity_poly.type
_entity_poly.pdbx_seq_one_letter_code
_entity_poly.pdbx_strand_id
1 'polypeptide(L)'
;MRVDIYHTRILKALESKDYISVRRRVLRQLVESLIYEGIITPIRIENEEQILFLIQGLDEDNKSVTYECYGRERMTFGRISIDSLVIRVQEEKQEIHSVSQFLEEVFRIVNVEQTKLDSFIHELEQTIFKDTIAQYERHNKVKYTQKSYDDFECYLIDGHPYHPSYKARIGFQYRDNFQYGYEFMRSIKIIWIAAHKKYAAVGYENEVIYDNILKGEIGEHKLEAYMERIYSA
;
A
#
# COMPACT_ATOMS: atom_id res chain seq x y z
N MET A 1 24.24 25.05 4.00
CA MET A 1 22.91 24.37 4.15
C MET A 1 23.14 22.88 3.97
N ARG A 2 23.03 22.06 5.03
CA ARG A 2 23.13 20.59 4.88
C ARG A 2 21.88 20.12 4.17
N VAL A 3 22.03 19.69 2.92
CA VAL A 3 20.94 19.02 2.21
C VAL A 3 20.58 17.75 3.00
N ASP A 4 19.31 17.60 3.36
CA ASP A 4 18.85 16.39 4.03
C ASP A 4 19.08 15.19 3.11
N ILE A 5 19.86 14.22 3.53
CA ILE A 5 20.21 13.04 2.75
C ILE A 5 18.96 12.27 2.27
N TYR A 6 17.88 12.31 3.04
CA TYR A 6 16.60 11.71 2.68
C TYR A 6 15.95 12.46 1.51
N HIS A 7 16.03 13.79 1.49
CA HIS A 7 15.48 14.59 0.40
C HIS A 7 16.10 14.22 -0.95
N THR A 8 17.43 14.14 -1.01
CA THR A 8 18.12 13.72 -2.24
C THR A 8 17.73 12.30 -2.69
N ARG A 9 17.54 11.37 -1.76
CA ARG A 9 17.12 10.00 -2.07
C ARG A 9 15.69 9.96 -2.62
N ILE A 10 14.80 10.75 -2.04
CA ILE A 10 13.41 10.87 -2.49
C ILE A 10 13.36 11.42 -3.91
N LEU A 11 14.06 12.51 -4.21
CA LEU A 11 14.08 13.08 -5.55
C LEU A 11 14.56 12.08 -6.58
N LYS A 12 15.66 11.38 -6.32
CA LYS A 12 16.17 10.33 -7.22
C LYS A 12 15.19 9.18 -7.43
N ALA A 13 14.44 8.80 -6.40
CA ALA A 13 13.42 7.77 -6.52
C ALA A 13 12.27 8.24 -7.42
N LEU A 14 11.79 9.47 -7.24
CA LEU A 14 10.70 10.04 -8.03
C LEU A 14 11.07 10.30 -9.49
N GLU A 15 12.37 10.52 -9.79
CA GLU A 15 12.88 10.66 -11.14
C GLU A 15 13.21 9.32 -11.81
N SER A 16 13.12 8.21 -11.09
CA SER A 16 13.48 6.88 -11.58
C SER A 16 12.35 6.21 -12.36
N LYS A 17 12.70 5.15 -13.11
CA LYS A 17 11.72 4.25 -13.75
C LYS A 17 10.80 3.54 -12.75
N ASP A 18 11.24 3.41 -11.49
CA ASP A 18 10.46 2.77 -10.45
C ASP A 18 9.18 3.55 -10.15
N TYR A 19 9.23 4.88 -10.22
CA TYR A 19 8.04 5.73 -10.06
C TYR A 19 6.96 5.42 -11.09
N ILE A 20 7.33 5.31 -12.36
CA ILE A 20 6.39 4.98 -13.45
C ILE A 20 5.84 3.55 -13.25
N SER A 21 6.71 2.59 -12.92
CA SER A 21 6.33 1.20 -12.71
C SER A 21 5.35 1.02 -11.54
N VAL A 22 5.61 1.73 -10.43
CA VAL A 22 4.73 1.70 -9.25
C VAL A 22 3.37 2.33 -9.56
N ARG A 23 3.34 3.49 -10.22
CA ARG A 23 2.08 4.15 -10.60
C ARG A 23 1.21 3.25 -11.48
N ARG A 24 1.79 2.62 -12.50
CA ARG A 24 1.11 1.66 -13.37
C ARG A 24 0.56 0.47 -12.60
N ARG A 25 1.35 -0.07 -11.67
CA ARG A 25 0.94 -1.20 -10.84
C ARG A 25 -0.22 -0.83 -9.92
N VAL A 26 -0.10 0.27 -9.18
CA VAL A 26 -1.15 0.73 -8.26
C VAL A 26 -2.45 1.04 -9.00
N LEU A 27 -2.36 1.68 -10.17
CA LEU A 27 -3.54 1.96 -10.99
C LEU A 27 -4.24 0.68 -11.46
N ARG A 28 -3.48 -0.34 -11.91
CA ARG A 28 -4.07 -1.63 -12.29
C ARG A 28 -4.73 -2.33 -11.10
N GLN A 29 -4.06 -2.40 -9.96
CA GLN A 29 -4.61 -2.96 -8.73
C GLN A 29 -5.88 -2.23 -8.27
N LEU A 30 -5.91 -0.91 -8.44
CA LEU A 30 -7.10 -0.09 -8.17
C LEU A 30 -8.26 -0.49 -9.07
N VAL A 31 -8.06 -0.55 -10.39
CA VAL A 31 -9.08 -0.98 -11.35
C VAL A 31 -9.59 -2.39 -11.03
N GLU A 32 -8.67 -3.35 -10.79
CA GLU A 32 -9.02 -4.72 -10.40
C GLU A 32 -9.87 -4.77 -9.14
N SER A 33 -9.51 -3.99 -8.13
CA SER A 33 -10.23 -3.95 -6.85
C SER A 33 -11.61 -3.32 -7.00
N LEU A 34 -11.73 -2.20 -7.72
CA LEU A 34 -13.01 -1.51 -7.92
C LEU A 34 -14.00 -2.37 -8.72
N ILE A 35 -13.53 -3.14 -9.70
CA ILE A 35 -14.37 -4.07 -10.45
C ILE A 35 -14.76 -5.26 -9.56
N TYR A 36 -13.82 -5.82 -8.81
CA TYR A 36 -14.08 -6.97 -7.94
C TYR A 36 -15.10 -6.66 -6.84
N GLU A 37 -14.99 -5.48 -6.22
CA GLU A 37 -15.91 -5.02 -5.18
C GLU A 37 -17.26 -4.52 -5.74
N GLY A 38 -17.43 -4.54 -7.06
CA GLY A 38 -18.65 -4.08 -7.72
C GLY A 38 -18.91 -2.57 -7.63
N ILE A 39 -17.87 -1.79 -7.29
CA ILE A 39 -17.97 -0.32 -7.21
C ILE A 39 -18.10 0.26 -8.61
N ILE A 40 -17.40 -0.33 -9.58
CA ILE A 40 -17.51 -0.01 -10.99
C ILE A 40 -17.91 -1.26 -11.78
N THR A 41 -18.75 -1.07 -12.80
CA THR A 41 -19.18 -2.15 -13.69
C THR A 41 -18.74 -1.82 -15.12
N PRO A 42 -17.63 -2.39 -15.61
CA PRO A 42 -17.15 -2.12 -16.95
C PRO A 42 -18.00 -2.82 -18.00
N ILE A 43 -18.04 -2.25 -19.21
CA ILE A 43 -18.48 -2.99 -20.38
C ILE A 43 -17.38 -3.98 -20.76
N ARG A 44 -17.71 -5.23 -20.94
CA ARG A 44 -16.77 -6.32 -21.26
C ARG A 44 -16.92 -6.71 -22.72
N ILE A 45 -15.82 -6.74 -23.45
CA ILE A 45 -15.74 -7.21 -24.82
C ILE A 45 -14.74 -8.36 -24.85
N GLU A 46 -15.23 -9.56 -25.05
CA GLU A 46 -14.42 -10.78 -25.04
C GLU A 46 -13.84 -11.05 -26.42
N ASN A 47 -12.53 -11.32 -26.47
CA ASN A 47 -11.81 -11.87 -27.59
C ASN A 47 -11.23 -13.24 -27.20
N GLU A 48 -10.70 -13.99 -28.14
CA GLU A 48 -10.19 -15.36 -27.89
C GLU A 48 -9.12 -15.45 -26.79
N GLU A 49 -8.33 -14.39 -26.59
CA GLU A 49 -7.19 -14.40 -25.65
C GLU A 49 -7.34 -13.44 -24.45
N GLN A 50 -8.13 -12.40 -24.60
CA GLN A 50 -8.20 -11.31 -23.61
C GLN A 50 -9.61 -10.71 -23.55
N ILE A 51 -9.89 -10.04 -22.45
CA ILE A 51 -11.11 -9.25 -22.26
C ILE A 51 -10.72 -7.77 -22.29
N LEU A 52 -11.39 -6.99 -23.14
CA LEU A 52 -11.33 -5.54 -23.09
C LEU A 52 -12.36 -5.03 -22.08
N PHE A 53 -11.91 -4.32 -21.08
CA PHE A 53 -12.74 -3.63 -20.11
C PHE A 53 -12.85 -2.16 -20.48
N LEU A 54 -14.07 -1.67 -20.66
CA LEU A 54 -14.39 -0.26 -20.92
C LEU A 54 -15.05 0.33 -19.67
N ILE A 55 -14.39 1.28 -19.02
CA ILE A 55 -14.87 1.95 -17.83
C ILE A 55 -15.26 3.37 -18.20
N GLN A 56 -16.47 3.78 -17.87
CA GLN A 56 -16.98 5.12 -18.16
C GLN A 56 -16.62 6.11 -17.07
N GLY A 57 -16.38 7.35 -17.45
CA GLY A 57 -16.13 8.49 -16.59
C GLY A 57 -16.63 9.80 -17.20
N LEU A 58 -16.55 10.87 -16.46
CA LEU A 58 -16.81 12.24 -16.90
C LEU A 58 -15.62 13.14 -16.55
N ASP A 59 -15.18 13.97 -17.50
CA ASP A 59 -14.15 14.97 -17.24
C ASP A 59 -14.69 16.17 -16.43
N GLU A 60 -13.85 17.19 -16.23
CA GLU A 60 -14.22 18.41 -15.50
C GLU A 60 -15.37 19.20 -16.15
N ASP A 61 -15.47 19.11 -17.46
CA ASP A 61 -16.53 19.74 -18.27
C ASP A 61 -17.80 18.86 -18.39
N ASN A 62 -17.87 17.72 -17.68
CA ASN A 62 -18.92 16.70 -17.78
C ASN A 62 -19.01 16.05 -19.16
N LYS A 63 -17.94 16.04 -19.94
CA LYS A 63 -17.87 15.26 -21.18
C LYS A 63 -17.52 13.81 -20.88
N SER A 64 -18.09 12.90 -21.66
CA SER A 64 -17.83 11.48 -21.52
C SER A 64 -16.38 11.13 -21.81
N VAL A 65 -15.81 10.32 -20.92
CA VAL A 65 -14.48 9.74 -21.02
C VAL A 65 -14.61 8.23 -20.89
N THR A 66 -13.83 7.49 -21.66
CA THR A 66 -13.76 6.02 -21.55
C THR A 66 -12.34 5.61 -21.19
N TYR A 67 -12.21 4.70 -20.26
CA TYR A 67 -10.93 4.05 -19.93
C TYR A 67 -10.93 2.65 -20.51
N GLU A 68 -9.90 2.33 -21.29
CA GLU A 68 -9.68 1.03 -21.90
C GLU A 68 -8.54 0.30 -21.19
N CYS A 69 -8.75 -0.96 -20.81
CA CYS A 69 -7.70 -1.85 -20.36
C CYS A 69 -8.01 -3.30 -20.74
N TYR A 70 -6.95 -4.07 -21.03
CA TYR A 70 -7.05 -5.47 -21.34
C TYR A 70 -6.65 -6.32 -20.13
N GLY A 71 -7.34 -7.42 -19.95
CA GLY A 71 -7.07 -8.35 -18.87
C GLY A 71 -7.73 -9.69 -19.13
N ARG A 72 -7.79 -10.49 -18.08
CA ARG A 72 -8.39 -11.84 -18.11
C ARG A 72 -9.05 -12.17 -16.78
N GLU A 73 -9.97 -13.08 -16.78
CA GLU A 73 -10.50 -13.65 -15.55
C GLU A 73 -9.46 -14.59 -14.93
N ARG A 74 -9.32 -14.51 -13.62
CA ARG A 74 -8.61 -15.53 -12.85
C ARG A 74 -9.61 -16.61 -12.44
N MET A 75 -9.20 -17.86 -12.51
CA MET A 75 -10.07 -19.01 -12.20
C MET A 75 -10.61 -19.02 -10.76
N THR A 76 -10.12 -18.14 -9.89
CA THR A 76 -10.42 -18.17 -8.46
C THR A 76 -11.29 -16.97 -8.08
N PHE A 77 -12.51 -17.24 -7.61
CA PHE A 77 -13.42 -16.26 -6.99
C PHE A 77 -13.86 -15.08 -7.89
N GLY A 78 -13.91 -15.25 -9.22
CA GLY A 78 -14.37 -14.19 -10.14
C GLY A 78 -13.45 -12.97 -10.21
N ARG A 79 -12.20 -13.11 -9.77
CA ARG A 79 -11.21 -12.03 -9.86
C ARG A 79 -10.73 -11.84 -11.29
N ILE A 80 -10.37 -10.61 -11.58
CA ILE A 80 -9.76 -10.26 -12.87
C ILE A 80 -8.30 -9.89 -12.66
N SER A 81 -7.52 -9.94 -13.73
CA SER A 81 -6.16 -9.40 -13.80
C SER A 81 -6.08 -8.45 -14.97
N ILE A 82 -5.67 -7.22 -14.73
CA ILE A 82 -5.39 -6.24 -15.76
C ILE A 82 -3.93 -6.38 -16.17
N ASP A 83 -3.71 -6.80 -17.40
CA ASP A 83 -2.38 -7.09 -17.93
C ASP A 83 -1.80 -5.91 -18.74
N SER A 84 -2.67 -5.04 -19.28
CA SER A 84 -2.29 -3.89 -20.10
C SER A 84 -2.09 -2.62 -19.30
N LEU A 85 -1.68 -1.57 -19.99
CA LEU A 85 -1.78 -0.19 -19.51
C LEU A 85 -3.25 0.25 -19.49
N VAL A 86 -3.56 1.23 -18.64
CA VAL A 86 -4.87 1.87 -18.61
C VAL A 86 -4.83 3.09 -19.53
N ILE A 87 -5.66 3.07 -20.57
CA ILE A 87 -5.70 4.08 -21.62
C ILE A 87 -6.98 4.91 -21.45
N ARG A 88 -6.83 6.20 -21.31
CA ARG A 88 -7.92 7.17 -21.33
C ARG A 88 -8.25 7.53 -22.78
N VAL A 89 -9.49 7.44 -23.13
CA VAL A 89 -10.00 7.75 -24.49
C VAL A 89 -11.04 8.85 -24.39
N GLN A 90 -10.79 9.93 -25.09
CA GLN A 90 -11.73 11.02 -25.28
C GLN A 90 -11.62 11.48 -26.76
N GLU A 91 -10.93 12.58 -27.05
CA GLU A 91 -10.57 12.95 -28.43
C GLU A 91 -9.35 12.16 -28.90
N GLU A 92 -8.41 11.92 -28.02
CA GLU A 92 -7.19 11.15 -28.25
C GLU A 92 -7.05 10.02 -27.23
N LYS A 93 -6.25 9.00 -27.58
CA LYS A 93 -5.88 7.91 -26.67
C LYS A 93 -4.63 8.29 -25.89
N GLN A 94 -4.71 8.31 -24.58
CA GLN A 94 -3.61 8.66 -23.70
C GLN A 94 -3.44 7.62 -22.59
N GLU A 95 -2.21 7.11 -22.42
CA GLU A 95 -1.87 6.33 -21.23
C GLU A 95 -1.95 7.23 -19.99
N ILE A 96 -2.65 6.76 -18.95
CA ILE A 96 -2.69 7.47 -17.68
C ILE A 96 -1.88 6.77 -16.62
N HIS A 97 -1.35 7.60 -15.73
CA HIS A 97 -0.61 7.16 -14.56
C HIS A 97 -1.16 7.78 -13.26
N SER A 98 -2.14 8.66 -13.38
CA SER A 98 -2.73 9.38 -12.25
C SER A 98 -3.91 8.61 -11.70
N VAL A 99 -3.79 8.13 -10.47
CA VAL A 99 -4.89 7.49 -9.74
C VAL A 99 -5.96 8.51 -9.37
N SER A 100 -5.57 9.77 -9.08
CA SER A 100 -6.50 10.87 -8.78
C SER A 100 -7.37 11.18 -9.99
N GLN A 101 -6.78 11.40 -11.16
CA GLN A 101 -7.54 11.67 -12.39
C GLN A 101 -8.53 10.52 -12.70
N PHE A 102 -8.08 9.28 -12.64
CA PHE A 102 -8.95 8.12 -12.87
C PHE A 102 -10.12 8.10 -11.91
N LEU A 103 -9.88 8.26 -10.62
CA LEU A 103 -10.91 8.24 -9.60
C LEU A 103 -11.88 9.41 -9.73
N GLU A 104 -11.37 10.64 -9.90
CA GLU A 104 -12.20 11.82 -10.05
C GLU A 104 -13.15 11.71 -11.24
N GLU A 105 -12.66 11.27 -12.41
CA GLU A 105 -13.49 11.12 -13.60
C GLU A 105 -14.49 9.97 -13.48
N VAL A 106 -14.11 8.82 -12.93
CA VAL A 106 -14.99 7.67 -12.78
C VAL A 106 -16.02 7.89 -11.68
N PHE A 107 -15.62 8.48 -10.55
CA PHE A 107 -16.52 8.68 -9.42
C PHE A 107 -17.51 9.85 -9.58
N ARG A 108 -17.35 10.69 -10.60
CA ARG A 108 -18.44 11.62 -10.99
C ARG A 108 -19.71 10.89 -11.45
N ILE A 109 -19.56 9.69 -12.00
CA ILE A 109 -20.72 8.85 -12.36
C ILE A 109 -21.26 8.09 -11.14
N VAL A 110 -20.37 7.61 -10.27
CA VAL A 110 -20.72 6.74 -9.12
C VAL A 110 -21.32 7.48 -7.95
N ASN A 111 -21.21 8.82 -7.91
CA ASN A 111 -21.75 9.70 -6.85
C ASN A 111 -21.29 9.33 -5.43
N VAL A 112 -19.98 9.38 -5.20
CA VAL A 112 -19.35 9.19 -3.89
C VAL A 112 -19.19 10.51 -3.17
N GLU A 113 -19.26 10.48 -1.84
CA GLU A 113 -18.97 11.65 -1.00
C GLU A 113 -17.52 12.13 -1.20
N GLN A 114 -17.36 13.43 -1.53
CA GLN A 114 -16.06 14.01 -1.90
C GLN A 114 -14.99 13.80 -0.83
N THR A 115 -15.32 13.94 0.44
CA THR A 115 -14.37 13.75 1.55
C THR A 115 -13.80 12.33 1.63
N LYS A 116 -14.61 11.33 1.27
CA LYS A 116 -14.17 9.94 1.20
C LYS A 116 -13.27 9.70 -0.01
N LEU A 117 -13.62 10.30 -1.14
CA LEU A 117 -12.83 10.25 -2.35
C LEU A 117 -11.45 10.88 -2.13
N ASP A 118 -11.39 12.08 -1.56
CA ASP A 118 -10.13 12.78 -1.26
C ASP A 118 -9.24 11.98 -0.31
N SER A 119 -9.83 11.37 0.71
CA SER A 119 -9.09 10.51 1.65
C SER A 119 -8.52 9.28 0.95
N PHE A 120 -9.29 8.65 0.07
CA PHE A 120 -8.85 7.47 -0.67
C PHE A 120 -7.75 7.81 -1.70
N ILE A 121 -7.90 8.93 -2.42
CA ILE A 121 -6.86 9.44 -3.32
C ILE A 121 -5.57 9.68 -2.53
N HIS A 122 -5.66 10.33 -1.37
CA HIS A 122 -4.50 10.59 -0.53
C HIS A 122 -3.80 9.28 -0.11
N GLU A 123 -4.53 8.25 0.29
CA GLU A 123 -3.95 6.94 0.65
C GLU A 123 -3.21 6.29 -0.54
N LEU A 124 -3.77 6.35 -1.73
CA LEU A 124 -3.15 5.82 -2.94
C LEU A 124 -1.88 6.58 -3.33
N GLU A 125 -1.90 7.90 -3.26
CA GLU A 125 -0.73 8.74 -3.53
C GLU A 125 0.38 8.50 -2.51
N GLN A 126 0.03 8.36 -1.22
CA GLN A 126 0.98 7.97 -0.18
C GLN A 126 1.57 6.58 -0.44
N THR A 127 0.77 5.65 -0.94
CA THR A 127 1.25 4.31 -1.32
C THR A 127 2.22 4.41 -2.48
N ILE A 128 1.88 5.13 -3.56
CA ILE A 128 2.76 5.33 -4.72
C ILE A 128 4.09 5.95 -4.28
N PHE A 129 4.04 7.00 -3.47
CA PHE A 129 5.22 7.68 -2.96
C PHE A 129 6.14 6.74 -2.17
N LYS A 130 5.60 6.07 -1.16
CA LYS A 130 6.37 5.21 -0.25
C LYS A 130 6.88 3.94 -0.95
N ASP A 131 6.07 3.36 -1.82
CA ASP A 131 6.48 2.20 -2.58
C ASP A 131 7.54 2.51 -3.63
N THR A 132 7.45 3.65 -4.29
CA THR A 132 8.50 4.13 -5.21
C THR A 132 9.86 4.20 -4.51
N ILE A 133 9.91 4.76 -3.30
CA ILE A 133 11.14 4.83 -2.52
C ILE A 133 11.64 3.43 -2.16
N ALA A 134 10.75 2.53 -1.75
CA ALA A 134 11.11 1.17 -1.39
C ALA A 134 11.68 0.39 -2.60
N GLN A 135 11.03 0.47 -3.77
CA GLN A 135 11.51 -0.17 -5.00
C GLN A 135 12.85 0.40 -5.46
N TYR A 136 12.98 1.73 -5.47
CA TYR A 136 14.23 2.40 -5.82
C TYR A 136 15.39 1.99 -4.91
N GLU A 137 15.18 1.97 -3.61
CA GLU A 137 16.18 1.53 -2.64
C GLU A 137 16.56 0.05 -2.83
N ARG A 138 15.59 -0.80 -3.12
CA ARG A 138 15.84 -2.21 -3.42
C ARG A 138 16.70 -2.39 -4.65
N HIS A 139 16.41 -1.70 -5.75
CA HIS A 139 17.18 -1.79 -7.00
C HIS A 139 18.61 -1.25 -6.86
N ASN A 140 18.81 -0.26 -5.99
CA ASN A 140 20.12 0.38 -5.81
C ASN A 140 20.91 -0.17 -4.63
N LYS A 141 20.30 -0.93 -3.73
CA LYS A 141 20.99 -1.62 -2.65
C LYS A 141 21.29 -3.06 -3.04
N VAL A 142 22.53 -3.30 -3.10
CA VAL A 142 23.35 -4.49 -3.21
C VAL A 142 22.75 -5.82 -2.72
N LYS A 143 23.07 -6.86 -3.51
CA LYS A 143 23.19 -8.31 -3.25
C LYS A 143 23.06 -8.68 -1.76
N TYR A 144 21.90 -9.11 -1.37
CA TYR A 144 21.66 -9.77 -0.12
C TYR A 144 22.24 -11.18 -0.19
N THR A 145 23.35 -11.41 0.51
CA THR A 145 24.11 -12.66 0.46
C THR A 145 23.73 -13.67 1.55
N GLN A 146 23.08 -13.22 2.62
CA GLN A 146 22.53 -14.10 3.67
C GLN A 146 21.05 -13.81 3.85
N LYS A 147 20.28 -14.88 4.00
CA LYS A 147 18.83 -14.81 4.10
C LYS A 147 18.40 -15.52 5.37
N SER A 148 18.21 -14.73 6.42
CA SER A 148 17.46 -15.15 7.60
C SER A 148 15.96 -15.10 7.30
N TYR A 149 15.13 -15.64 8.21
CA TYR A 149 13.69 -15.48 8.11
C TYR A 149 13.28 -14.00 8.13
N ASP A 150 13.88 -13.20 8.99
CA ASP A 150 13.64 -11.75 9.10
C ASP A 150 13.99 -11.01 7.79
N ASP A 151 15.05 -11.44 7.11
CA ASP A 151 15.40 -10.89 5.80
C ASP A 151 14.30 -11.16 4.77
N PHE A 152 13.69 -12.35 4.77
CA PHE A 152 12.58 -12.67 3.84
C PHE A 152 11.37 -11.78 4.05
N GLU A 153 10.98 -11.51 5.29
CA GLU A 153 9.88 -10.58 5.62
C GLU A 153 10.16 -9.18 5.05
N CYS A 154 11.38 -8.70 5.18
CA CYS A 154 11.79 -7.40 4.63
C CYS A 154 11.82 -7.36 3.10
N TYR A 155 11.91 -8.52 2.44
CA TYR A 155 11.85 -8.61 0.98
C TYR A 155 10.45 -8.52 0.39
N LEU A 156 9.41 -8.74 1.17
CA LEU A 156 8.02 -8.67 0.74
C LEU A 156 7.55 -7.23 0.59
N ILE A 157 8.20 -6.50 -0.33
CA ILE A 157 7.93 -5.07 -0.49
C ILE A 157 6.68 -4.75 -1.31
N ASP A 158 6.15 -5.71 -2.05
CA ASP A 158 5.01 -5.48 -2.94
C ASP A 158 3.65 -5.39 -2.23
N GLY A 159 3.59 -5.69 -0.94
CA GLY A 159 2.39 -5.60 -0.12
C GLY A 159 1.27 -6.56 -0.53
N HIS A 160 0.06 -6.27 -0.09
CA HIS A 160 -1.10 -7.12 -0.38
C HIS A 160 -1.57 -6.93 -1.82
N PRO A 161 -1.74 -8.02 -2.62
CA PRO A 161 -2.00 -7.91 -4.05
C PRO A 161 -3.36 -7.29 -4.42
N TYR A 162 -4.31 -7.25 -3.48
CA TYR A 162 -5.67 -6.79 -3.71
C TYR A 162 -6.05 -5.52 -2.95
N HIS A 163 -5.10 -4.91 -2.24
CA HIS A 163 -5.30 -3.63 -1.57
C HIS A 163 -4.39 -2.57 -2.19
N PRO A 164 -4.91 -1.71 -3.05
CA PRO A 164 -4.08 -0.74 -3.77
C PRO A 164 -3.44 0.31 -2.84
N SER A 165 -3.98 0.51 -1.62
CA SER A 165 -3.43 1.44 -0.61
C SER A 165 -2.51 0.76 0.43
N TYR A 166 -1.90 -0.38 0.11
CA TYR A 166 -1.13 -1.23 1.01
C TYR A 166 0.07 -0.58 1.72
N LYS A 167 0.59 0.54 1.23
CA LYS A 167 1.68 1.32 1.85
C LYS A 167 1.27 2.74 2.26
N ALA A 168 -0.01 3.01 2.41
CA ALA A 168 -0.50 4.35 2.75
C ALA A 168 0.17 4.89 4.01
N ARG A 169 0.20 4.10 5.11
CA ARG A 169 0.83 4.45 6.39
C ARG A 169 0.53 5.90 6.78
N ILE A 170 -0.74 6.23 6.83
CA ILE A 170 -1.22 7.58 7.17
C ILE A 170 -0.67 7.95 8.55
N GLY A 171 -0.16 9.18 8.68
CA GLY A 171 0.53 9.66 9.88
C GLY A 171 2.05 9.50 9.83
N PHE A 172 2.61 8.64 8.97
CA PHE A 172 4.06 8.55 8.78
C PHE A 172 4.55 9.66 7.86
N GLN A 173 5.48 10.47 8.35
CA GLN A 173 6.28 11.36 7.52
C GLN A 173 7.34 10.57 6.75
N TYR A 174 8.03 11.21 5.78
CA TYR A 174 9.06 10.53 4.99
C TYR A 174 10.19 9.95 5.84
N ARG A 175 10.58 10.63 6.94
CA ARG A 175 11.61 10.14 7.86
C ARG A 175 11.17 8.91 8.61
N ASP A 176 9.90 8.88 9.04
CA ASP A 176 9.31 7.73 9.73
C ASP A 176 9.27 6.52 8.82
N ASN A 177 8.94 6.73 7.53
CA ASN A 177 8.96 5.67 6.55
C ASN A 177 10.36 5.03 6.41
N PHE A 178 11.43 5.83 6.34
CA PHE A 178 12.79 5.32 6.32
C PHE A 178 13.23 4.68 7.65
N GLN A 179 12.70 5.14 8.76
CA GLN A 179 13.08 4.67 10.10
C GLN A 179 12.35 3.38 10.49
N TYR A 180 11.05 3.29 10.17
CA TYR A 180 10.16 2.24 10.68
C TYR A 180 9.58 1.34 9.59
N GLY A 181 9.76 1.67 8.31
CA GLY A 181 9.37 0.80 7.22
C GLY A 181 10.23 -0.47 7.21
N TYR A 182 9.58 -1.63 7.28
CA TYR A 182 10.26 -2.93 7.33
C TYR A 182 11.17 -3.17 6.12
N GLU A 183 10.82 -2.65 4.96
CA GLU A 183 11.59 -2.74 3.71
C GLU A 183 12.97 -2.06 3.77
N PHE A 184 13.22 -1.22 4.78
CA PHE A 184 14.51 -0.57 4.99
C PHE A 184 15.42 -1.31 5.96
N MET A 185 14.96 -2.43 6.55
CA MET A 185 15.72 -3.35 7.40
C MET A 185 16.45 -2.64 8.55
N ARG A 186 15.80 -1.67 9.19
CA ARG A 186 16.38 -0.95 10.32
C ARG A 186 15.94 -1.57 11.63
N SER A 187 16.87 -1.68 12.57
CA SER A 187 16.53 -2.05 13.94
C SER A 187 15.63 -1.00 14.57
N ILE A 188 14.52 -1.45 15.14
CA ILE A 188 13.52 -0.62 15.81
C ILE A 188 13.67 -0.85 17.32
N LYS A 189 13.82 0.24 18.07
CA LYS A 189 13.80 0.17 19.54
C LYS A 189 12.35 0.05 20.02
N ILE A 190 12.01 -1.09 20.57
CA ILE A 190 10.69 -1.32 21.17
C ILE A 190 10.67 -0.67 22.56
N ILE A 191 9.58 0.04 22.86
CA ILE A 191 9.31 0.61 24.17
C ILE A 191 8.14 -0.17 24.78
N TRP A 192 8.38 -0.80 25.91
CA TRP A 192 7.35 -1.51 26.65
C TRP A 192 6.57 -0.52 27.52
N ILE A 193 5.24 -0.59 27.47
CA ILE A 193 4.34 0.27 28.24
C ILE A 193 3.39 -0.63 29.03
N ALA A 194 3.32 -0.44 30.33
CA ALA A 194 2.31 -1.12 31.16
C ALA A 194 1.02 -0.29 31.18
N ALA A 195 -0.11 -0.94 30.87
CA ALA A 195 -1.44 -0.37 31.00
C ALA A 195 -2.19 -1.08 32.12
N HIS A 196 -2.93 -0.33 32.94
CA HIS A 196 -3.75 -0.94 33.99
C HIS A 196 -4.85 -1.82 33.36
N LYS A 197 -5.02 -3.05 33.86
CA LYS A 197 -5.87 -4.08 33.25
C LYS A 197 -7.32 -3.68 33.03
N LYS A 198 -7.86 -2.72 33.78
CA LYS A 198 -9.23 -2.22 33.57
C LYS A 198 -9.38 -1.43 32.26
N TYR A 199 -8.29 -1.00 31.64
CA TYR A 199 -8.26 -0.26 30.38
C TYR A 199 -7.75 -1.12 29.20
N ALA A 200 -7.46 -2.41 29.46
CA ALA A 200 -6.96 -3.34 28.46
C ALA A 200 -7.90 -4.54 28.30
N ALA A 201 -8.14 -4.94 27.07
CA ALA A 201 -8.74 -6.23 26.73
C ALA A 201 -7.65 -7.09 26.09
N VAL A 202 -7.43 -8.27 26.66
CA VAL A 202 -6.41 -9.22 26.18
C VAL A 202 -7.13 -10.53 25.82
N GLY A 203 -6.93 -10.98 24.57
CA GLY A 203 -7.38 -12.29 24.13
C GLY A 203 -6.21 -13.26 24.07
N TYR A 204 -6.25 -14.31 24.85
CA TYR A 204 -5.27 -15.42 24.83
C TYR A 204 -5.95 -16.73 25.16
N GLU A 205 -5.36 -17.83 24.74
CA GLU A 205 -5.89 -19.16 24.96
C GLU A 205 -5.82 -19.54 26.46
N ASN A 206 -4.71 -19.23 27.12
CA ASN A 206 -4.55 -19.33 28.57
C ASN A 206 -3.44 -18.39 29.08
N GLU A 207 -3.49 -18.07 30.39
CA GLU A 207 -2.56 -17.16 31.07
C GLU A 207 -1.10 -17.64 31.01
N VAL A 208 -0.88 -18.95 31.08
CA VAL A 208 0.48 -19.53 31.06
C VAL A 208 1.20 -19.23 29.74
N ILE A 209 0.46 -19.30 28.61
CA ILE A 209 1.02 -18.97 27.29
C ILE A 209 1.39 -17.48 27.24
N TYR A 210 0.52 -16.62 27.73
CA TYR A 210 0.76 -15.17 27.77
C TYR A 210 2.02 -14.80 28.60
N ASP A 211 2.13 -15.34 29.78
CA ASP A 211 3.30 -15.12 30.65
C ASP A 211 4.61 -15.62 30.03
N ASN A 212 4.58 -16.78 29.37
CA ASN A 212 5.75 -17.32 28.68
C ASN A 212 6.17 -16.44 27.50
N ILE A 213 5.23 -15.86 26.75
CA ILE A 213 5.52 -14.91 25.68
C ILE A 213 6.20 -13.65 26.28
N LEU A 214 5.62 -13.08 27.34
CA LEU A 214 6.20 -11.90 27.98
C LEU A 214 7.62 -12.15 28.51
N LYS A 215 7.85 -13.31 29.15
CA LYS A 215 9.18 -13.71 29.63
C LYS A 215 10.18 -13.89 28.50
N GLY A 216 9.75 -14.50 27.38
CA GLY A 216 10.57 -14.69 26.20
C GLY A 216 10.99 -13.37 25.54
N GLU A 217 10.05 -12.44 25.39
CA GLU A 217 10.27 -11.18 24.68
C GLU A 217 11.01 -10.13 25.53
N ILE A 218 10.66 -10.00 26.81
CA ILE A 218 11.22 -8.98 27.71
C ILE A 218 12.47 -9.48 28.43
N GLY A 219 12.53 -10.79 28.70
CA GLY A 219 13.48 -11.43 29.59
C GLY A 219 13.02 -11.40 31.04
N GLU A 220 13.15 -12.55 31.74
CA GLU A 220 12.56 -12.80 33.05
C GLU A 220 12.98 -11.74 34.10
N HIS A 221 14.27 -11.46 34.27
CA HIS A 221 14.78 -10.45 35.21
C HIS A 221 14.26 -9.02 34.95
N LYS A 222 14.09 -8.66 33.66
CA LYS A 222 13.55 -7.34 33.33
C LYS A 222 12.06 -7.26 33.60
N LEU A 223 11.34 -8.33 33.31
CA LEU A 223 9.91 -8.42 33.59
C LEU A 223 9.65 -8.29 35.09
N GLU A 224 10.39 -9.03 35.95
CA GLU A 224 10.32 -8.92 37.40
C GLU A 224 10.58 -7.49 37.89
N ALA A 225 11.66 -6.85 37.44
CA ALA A 225 11.96 -5.48 37.78
C ALA A 225 10.91 -4.46 37.35
N TYR A 226 10.23 -4.70 36.20
CA TYR A 226 9.09 -3.88 35.78
C TYR A 226 7.87 -4.09 36.65
N MET A 227 7.57 -5.34 36.99
CA MET A 227 6.44 -5.68 37.88
C MET A 227 6.62 -5.06 39.28
N GLU A 228 7.80 -5.14 39.88
CA GLU A 228 8.13 -4.47 41.17
C GLU A 228 7.83 -2.97 41.10
N ARG A 229 8.24 -2.28 40.05
CA ARG A 229 8.00 -0.84 39.89
C ARG A 229 6.50 -0.51 39.69
N ILE A 230 5.76 -1.36 39.02
CA ILE A 230 4.32 -1.18 38.79
C ILE A 230 3.52 -1.36 40.08
N TYR A 231 3.92 -2.31 40.95
CA TYR A 231 3.24 -2.58 42.20
C TYR A 231 3.70 -1.69 43.36
N SER A 232 4.82 -0.98 43.19
CA SER A 232 5.33 -0.03 44.21
C SER A 232 4.89 1.42 43.97
N ALA A 233 4.19 1.71 42.87
CA ALA A 233 3.66 3.03 42.51
C ALA A 233 2.16 3.12 42.77
#